data_b51025a85dc470e53ead3c22f30da55f
#
_entry.id   b51025a85dc470e53ead3c22f30da55f
#
_cell.length_a   1.000
_cell.length_b   1.000
_cell.length_c   1.000
_cell.angle_alpha   90.00
_cell.angle_beta   90.00
_cell.angle_gamma   90.00
#
_symmetry.space_group_name_H-M   'P 1'
#
loop_
_entity.id
_entity.type
_entity.pdbx_description
1 polymer ?
#
loop_
_entity_poly.entity_id
_entity_poly.type
_entity_poly.pdbx_seq_one_letter_code
_entity_poly.pdbx_strand_id
1 'polypeptide(L)'
;MSAPTSNDYSTVSAYITEGIIFAYSGCRGRYTGKEDYVAGAPWCVTDLKSAIRYLRYNKEILPGDTDKIYTFGMSGGGAQSCLMGVTGNSDLYTKYLEENGAAMKDAAGNKIKDNVKGSQCWCPITNLDTANAAYEWNIGQYFSTDTRTPDTFTKSLSDDLTKKFVEYVNDIRLKDPKGNVLTLTETNKGSYYDYLKTVIEQSLNNFISDTSFPWTKVAQKEFPRFDDFGDLPPLGPGGPEDSGDSGESTTYETLEEYIASLNSDKKWVTYDSKTNTATITSVEDFVKKCINPSKDVGAFDDLKRAQGENQVFGTNYDTDNNKKHFDEMTYSLLNDNNDKYKALSDYANYINDFSNDLYKVDSVGKNVLDRVNMYNPIYYLSDHYNGYKTSDVADYFRINTGIFQSDTGNVVEINLYLALMNYGKNVQFTSVWEQQHVKAERTGDSDANFIQWINEIEKTNAPNFSKDINISYLVILVSLFFLF
;
A
#
# COMPACT_ATOMS: atom_id res chain seq x y z
N MET A 1 -10.27 -8.74 14.42
CA MET A 1 -11.69 -8.45 14.11
C MET A 1 -12.53 -9.68 14.40
N SER A 2 -13.66 -9.54 15.08
CA SER A 2 -14.64 -10.60 15.16
C SER A 2 -15.32 -10.76 13.79
N ALA A 3 -15.72 -11.99 13.44
CA ALA A 3 -16.55 -12.21 12.28
C ALA A 3 -17.84 -11.35 12.39
N PRO A 4 -18.41 -10.88 11.28
CA PRO A 4 -19.64 -10.10 11.33
C PRO A 4 -20.74 -10.93 11.99
N THR A 5 -21.50 -10.31 12.87
CA THR A 5 -22.60 -10.95 13.62
C THR A 5 -23.87 -11.12 12.78
N SER A 6 -23.91 -10.49 11.59
CA SER A 6 -24.97 -10.67 10.59
C SER A 6 -24.36 -10.54 9.20
N ASN A 7 -24.79 -11.41 8.28
CA ASN A 7 -24.46 -11.29 6.87
C ASN A 7 -25.51 -10.38 6.21
N ASP A 8 -25.12 -9.20 5.80
CA ASP A 8 -25.94 -8.38 4.94
C ASP A 8 -25.75 -8.82 3.48
N TYR A 9 -26.78 -9.43 2.92
CA TYR A 9 -26.78 -9.87 1.52
C TYR A 9 -26.53 -8.70 0.56
N SER A 10 -26.97 -7.50 0.90
CA SER A 10 -26.76 -6.32 0.05
C SER A 10 -25.28 -6.06 -0.23
N THR A 11 -24.41 -6.27 0.76
CA THR A 11 -22.96 -6.05 0.65
C THR A 11 -22.26 -7.02 -0.30
N VAL A 12 -22.78 -8.24 -0.44
CA VAL A 12 -22.12 -9.32 -1.22
C VAL A 12 -22.93 -9.73 -2.46
N SER A 13 -24.12 -9.19 -2.65
CA SER A 13 -25.04 -9.58 -3.73
C SER A 13 -24.43 -9.42 -5.12
N ALA A 14 -23.69 -8.34 -5.36
CA ALA A 14 -23.02 -8.08 -6.63
C ALA A 14 -22.03 -9.21 -6.99
N TYR A 15 -21.25 -9.69 -6.02
CA TYR A 15 -20.32 -10.79 -6.20
C TYR A 15 -21.04 -12.11 -6.48
N ILE A 16 -22.04 -12.44 -5.67
CA ILE A 16 -22.79 -13.69 -5.79
C ILE A 16 -23.53 -13.77 -7.15
N THR A 17 -24.09 -12.66 -7.61
CA THR A 17 -24.78 -12.59 -8.91
C THR A 17 -23.84 -12.92 -10.06
N GLU A 18 -22.57 -12.58 -9.96
CA GLU A 18 -21.53 -12.89 -10.94
C GLU A 18 -20.83 -14.24 -10.70
N GLY A 19 -21.37 -15.08 -9.80
CA GLY A 19 -20.83 -16.41 -9.50
C GLY A 19 -19.57 -16.38 -8.62
N ILE A 20 -19.32 -15.27 -7.91
CA ILE A 20 -18.17 -15.09 -7.04
C ILE A 20 -18.59 -15.38 -5.60
N ILE A 21 -17.90 -16.30 -4.94
CA ILE A 21 -18.10 -16.59 -3.52
C ILE A 21 -17.25 -15.64 -2.69
N PHE A 22 -17.92 -14.86 -1.87
CA PHE A 22 -17.29 -13.90 -1.00
C PHE A 22 -16.94 -14.53 0.36
N ALA A 23 -15.65 -14.61 0.69
CA ALA A 23 -15.17 -15.15 1.95
C ALA A 23 -14.64 -14.03 2.85
N TYR A 24 -15.27 -13.87 4.01
CA TYR A 24 -14.84 -12.94 5.04
C TYR A 24 -13.86 -13.64 5.98
N SER A 25 -12.57 -13.28 5.91
CA SER A 25 -11.57 -13.81 6.81
C SER A 25 -11.24 -12.80 7.91
N GLY A 26 -11.42 -13.17 9.17
CA GLY A 26 -10.84 -12.44 10.29
C GLY A 26 -9.34 -12.61 10.30
N CYS A 27 -8.62 -11.56 10.67
CA CYS A 27 -7.19 -11.63 10.93
C CYS A 27 -6.79 -10.69 12.05
N ARG A 28 -5.65 -10.98 12.68
CA ARG A 28 -5.07 -10.13 13.70
C ARG A 28 -4.54 -8.85 13.06
N GLY A 29 -4.74 -7.72 13.72
CA GLY A 29 -4.23 -6.44 13.29
C GLY A 29 -2.94 -6.04 14.02
N ARG A 30 -2.72 -4.74 14.13
CA ARG A 30 -1.69 -4.17 15.00
C ARG A 30 -1.96 -4.51 16.46
N TYR A 31 -0.95 -4.43 17.30
CA TYR A 31 -1.10 -4.67 18.73
C TYR A 31 -2.02 -3.61 19.39
N THR A 32 -2.97 -4.07 20.21
CA THR A 32 -3.99 -3.21 20.81
C THR A 32 -3.84 -3.01 22.32
N GLY A 33 -2.73 -3.44 22.97
CA GLY A 33 -2.51 -3.29 24.40
C GLY A 33 -3.17 -4.38 25.29
N LYS A 34 -3.76 -5.42 24.70
CA LYS A 34 -4.34 -6.54 25.47
C LYS A 34 -3.29 -7.61 25.72
N GLU A 35 -3.05 -7.98 26.98
CA GLU A 35 -1.98 -8.90 27.40
C GLU A 35 -1.97 -10.26 26.69
N ASP A 36 -3.14 -10.81 26.35
CA ASP A 36 -3.29 -12.12 25.69
C ASP A 36 -3.38 -12.05 24.17
N TYR A 37 -3.16 -10.88 23.57
CA TYR A 37 -3.36 -10.70 22.14
C TYR A 37 -2.05 -10.68 21.36
N VAL A 38 -1.76 -11.78 20.69
CA VAL A 38 -0.64 -11.88 19.74
C VAL A 38 -1.04 -11.17 18.45
N ALA A 39 -0.35 -10.09 18.10
CA ALA A 39 -0.65 -9.26 16.95
C ALA A 39 0.62 -8.75 16.24
N GLY A 40 0.44 -7.89 15.26
CA GLY A 40 1.52 -7.29 14.48
C GLY A 40 2.01 -8.17 13.33
N ALA A 41 3.05 -7.69 12.64
CA ALA A 41 3.67 -8.43 11.55
C ALA A 41 4.41 -9.68 12.07
N PRO A 42 4.30 -10.83 11.42
CA PRO A 42 3.56 -11.11 10.18
C PRO A 42 2.19 -11.77 10.41
N TRP A 43 1.62 -11.69 11.62
CA TRP A 43 0.46 -12.49 12.03
C TRP A 43 -0.78 -12.26 11.19
N CYS A 44 -1.05 -11.03 10.72
CA CYS A 44 -2.20 -10.79 9.87
C CYS A 44 -2.12 -11.59 8.56
N VAL A 45 -1.01 -11.52 7.86
CA VAL A 45 -0.78 -12.29 6.62
C VAL A 45 -0.79 -13.80 6.92
N THR A 46 -0.28 -14.21 8.08
CA THR A 46 -0.33 -15.62 8.53
C THR A 46 -1.76 -16.11 8.71
N ASP A 47 -2.63 -15.30 9.31
CA ASP A 47 -4.05 -15.64 9.48
C ASP A 47 -4.76 -15.80 8.13
N LEU A 48 -4.51 -14.89 7.20
CA LEU A 48 -5.06 -14.95 5.85
C LEU A 48 -4.56 -16.18 5.07
N LYS A 49 -3.28 -16.50 5.18
CA LYS A 49 -2.70 -17.73 4.62
C LYS A 49 -3.33 -18.98 5.25
N SER A 50 -3.57 -18.95 6.56
CA SER A 50 -4.25 -20.04 7.27
C SER A 50 -5.67 -20.22 6.77
N ALA A 51 -6.40 -19.12 6.50
CA ALA A 51 -7.74 -19.15 5.93
C ALA A 51 -7.74 -19.78 4.53
N ILE A 52 -6.80 -19.41 3.65
CA ILE A 52 -6.67 -20.03 2.32
C ILE A 52 -6.39 -21.54 2.45
N ARG A 53 -5.47 -21.92 3.34
CA ARG A 53 -5.18 -23.33 3.59
C ARG A 53 -6.38 -24.09 4.13
N TYR A 54 -7.18 -23.48 4.99
CA TYR A 54 -8.45 -24.05 5.49
C TYR A 54 -9.44 -24.29 4.34
N LEU A 55 -9.61 -23.33 3.45
CA LEU A 55 -10.49 -23.50 2.29
C LEU A 55 -10.01 -24.64 1.38
N ARG A 56 -8.73 -24.73 1.11
CA ARG A 56 -8.15 -25.80 0.30
C ARG A 56 -8.19 -27.17 0.97
N TYR A 57 -8.05 -27.21 2.29
CA TYR A 57 -8.21 -28.46 3.05
C TYR A 57 -9.64 -29.01 2.94
N ASN A 58 -10.63 -28.11 2.90
CA ASN A 58 -12.04 -28.44 2.85
C ASN A 58 -12.66 -28.34 1.44
N LYS A 59 -11.88 -28.29 0.39
CA LYS A 59 -12.32 -28.03 -0.99
C LYS A 59 -13.42 -29.00 -1.49
N GLU A 60 -13.48 -30.22 -0.96
CA GLU A 60 -14.48 -31.23 -1.36
C GLU A 60 -15.89 -30.96 -0.79
N ILE A 61 -15.98 -30.11 0.24
CA ILE A 61 -17.23 -29.78 0.92
C ILE A 61 -17.62 -28.31 0.82
N LEU A 62 -16.72 -27.46 0.38
CA LEU A 62 -16.96 -26.05 0.18
C LEU A 62 -17.31 -25.75 -1.29
N PRO A 63 -18.24 -24.84 -1.54
CA PRO A 63 -18.49 -24.39 -2.90
C PRO A 63 -17.32 -23.57 -3.44
N GLY A 64 -17.16 -23.55 -4.77
CA GLY A 64 -16.19 -22.74 -5.47
C GLY A 64 -14.84 -23.42 -5.73
N ASP A 65 -14.08 -22.81 -6.61
CA ASP A 65 -12.77 -23.29 -7.04
C ASP A 65 -11.66 -22.65 -6.18
N THR A 66 -11.09 -23.43 -5.28
CA THR A 66 -10.02 -22.97 -4.36
C THR A 66 -8.68 -22.69 -5.04
N ASP A 67 -8.54 -22.96 -6.33
CA ASP A 67 -7.36 -22.56 -7.12
C ASP A 67 -7.54 -21.18 -7.75
N LYS A 68 -8.76 -20.62 -7.71
CA LYS A 68 -9.14 -19.30 -8.22
C LYS A 68 -9.45 -18.33 -7.09
N ILE A 69 -8.48 -18.11 -6.24
CA ILE A 69 -8.61 -17.19 -5.11
C ILE A 69 -8.04 -15.82 -5.48
N TYR A 70 -8.85 -14.79 -5.27
CA TYR A 70 -8.47 -13.40 -5.42
C TYR A 70 -8.55 -12.69 -4.07
N THR A 71 -7.63 -11.77 -3.84
CA THR A 71 -7.61 -10.92 -2.64
C THR A 71 -7.82 -9.46 -3.02
N PHE A 72 -8.39 -8.67 -2.14
CA PHE A 72 -8.49 -7.24 -2.32
C PHE A 72 -8.48 -6.50 -1.00
N GLY A 73 -8.09 -5.24 -1.03
CA GLY A 73 -8.07 -4.38 0.14
C GLY A 73 -7.62 -2.97 -0.19
N MET A 74 -7.79 -2.07 0.78
CA MET A 74 -7.40 -0.67 0.71
C MET A 74 -6.45 -0.33 1.86
N SER A 75 -5.51 0.61 1.63
CA SER A 75 -4.59 1.10 2.66
C SER A 75 -3.74 -0.05 3.23
N GLY A 76 -3.75 -0.24 4.55
CA GLY A 76 -3.17 -1.44 5.17
C GLY A 76 -3.75 -2.75 4.65
N GLY A 77 -5.06 -2.79 4.33
CA GLY A 77 -5.70 -3.93 3.64
C GLY A 77 -5.17 -4.11 2.22
N GLY A 78 -4.88 -3.03 1.51
CA GLY A 78 -4.21 -3.04 0.21
C GLY A 78 -2.81 -3.64 0.29
N ALA A 79 -2.05 -3.29 1.33
CA ALA A 79 -0.75 -3.90 1.64
C ALA A 79 -0.88 -5.40 1.91
N GLN A 80 -1.88 -5.83 2.71
CA GLN A 80 -2.14 -7.24 2.99
C GLN A 80 -2.51 -8.01 1.72
N SER A 81 -3.39 -7.45 0.89
CA SER A 81 -3.76 -8.05 -0.39
C SER A 81 -2.54 -8.24 -1.28
N CYS A 82 -1.69 -7.22 -1.38
CA CYS A 82 -0.45 -7.31 -2.13
C CYS A 82 0.49 -8.39 -1.56
N LEU A 83 0.68 -8.42 -0.24
CA LEU A 83 1.49 -9.43 0.43
C LEU A 83 0.95 -10.84 0.18
N MET A 84 -0.36 -11.05 0.22
CA MET A 84 -0.95 -12.34 -0.14
C MET A 84 -0.60 -12.73 -1.58
N GLY A 85 -0.59 -11.75 -2.50
CA GLY A 85 -0.20 -11.97 -3.90
C GLY A 85 1.26 -12.31 -4.09
N VAL A 86 2.18 -11.75 -3.29
CA VAL A 86 3.63 -11.93 -3.52
C VAL A 86 4.29 -12.96 -2.61
N THR A 87 3.67 -13.37 -1.50
CA THR A 87 4.28 -14.24 -0.49
C THR A 87 3.78 -15.69 -0.53
N GLY A 88 3.10 -16.11 -1.59
CA GLY A 88 2.55 -17.47 -1.69
C GLY A 88 3.61 -18.52 -1.38
N ASN A 89 3.28 -19.44 -0.47
CA ASN A 89 4.13 -20.57 -0.08
C ASN A 89 5.53 -20.22 0.44
N SER A 90 5.80 -18.96 0.80
CA SER A 90 7.10 -18.53 1.33
C SER A 90 7.42 -19.26 2.64
N ASP A 91 8.63 -19.82 2.71
CA ASP A 91 9.10 -20.54 3.89
C ASP A 91 9.29 -19.65 5.12
N LEU A 92 9.37 -18.31 4.94
CA LEU A 92 9.45 -17.37 6.05
C LEU A 92 8.23 -17.46 6.97
N TYR A 93 7.06 -17.83 6.44
CA TYR A 93 5.82 -17.95 7.19
C TYR A 93 5.61 -19.33 7.82
N THR A 94 6.42 -20.35 7.53
CA THR A 94 6.17 -21.73 7.94
C THR A 94 6.00 -21.89 9.45
N LYS A 95 6.91 -21.35 10.25
CA LYS A 95 6.81 -21.44 11.72
C LYS A 95 5.57 -20.75 12.28
N TYR A 96 5.21 -19.58 11.72
CA TYR A 96 4.02 -18.85 12.12
C TYR A 96 2.74 -19.62 11.76
N LEU A 97 2.70 -20.25 10.60
CA LEU A 97 1.59 -21.11 10.17
C LEU A 97 1.42 -22.32 11.07
N GLU A 98 2.55 -22.97 11.47
CA GLU A 98 2.55 -24.10 12.39
C GLU A 98 2.05 -23.68 13.79
N GLU A 99 2.54 -22.56 14.32
CA GLU A 99 2.10 -22.02 15.62
C GLU A 99 0.61 -21.60 15.57
N ASN A 100 0.13 -21.13 14.42
CA ASN A 100 -1.28 -20.81 14.19
C ASN A 100 -2.18 -22.03 14.00
N GLY A 101 -1.62 -23.24 13.95
CA GLY A 101 -2.38 -24.47 13.70
C GLY A 101 -2.94 -24.57 12.28
N ALA A 102 -2.33 -23.91 11.31
CA ALA A 102 -2.77 -23.93 9.92
C ALA A 102 -2.68 -25.33 9.31
N ALA A 103 -3.57 -25.65 8.38
CA ALA A 103 -3.56 -26.90 7.65
C ALA A 103 -2.31 -26.97 6.73
N MET A 104 -1.27 -27.65 7.17
CA MET A 104 -0.01 -27.76 6.42
C MET A 104 -0.06 -28.87 5.36
N LYS A 105 -0.86 -29.92 5.59
CA LYS A 105 -1.04 -31.08 4.70
C LYS A 105 -2.50 -31.49 4.62
N ASP A 106 -2.89 -32.03 3.49
CA ASP A 106 -4.19 -32.69 3.31
C ASP A 106 -4.21 -34.09 3.94
N ALA A 107 -5.37 -34.74 3.88
CA ALA A 107 -5.57 -36.08 4.42
C ALA A 107 -4.67 -37.16 3.75
N ALA A 108 -4.20 -36.89 2.52
CA ALA A 108 -3.28 -37.77 1.79
C ALA A 108 -1.80 -37.46 2.07
N GLY A 109 -1.52 -36.43 2.89
CA GLY A 109 -0.16 -36.01 3.25
C GLY A 109 0.49 -35.01 2.28
N ASN A 110 -0.24 -34.53 1.26
CA ASN A 110 0.29 -33.53 0.32
C ASN A 110 0.33 -32.14 0.97
N LYS A 111 1.35 -31.35 0.63
CA LYS A 111 1.49 -29.95 1.12
C LYS A 111 0.33 -29.11 0.58
N ILE A 112 -0.37 -28.43 1.49
CA ILE A 112 -1.38 -27.44 1.13
C ILE A 112 -0.69 -26.11 0.86
N LYS A 113 -1.08 -25.47 -0.23
CA LYS A 113 -0.52 -24.17 -0.68
C LYS A 113 -1.38 -23.01 -0.20
N ASP A 114 -0.79 -21.79 -0.16
CA ASP A 114 -1.49 -20.55 0.20
C ASP A 114 -1.33 -19.42 -0.81
N ASN A 115 -0.79 -19.71 -2.00
CA ASN A 115 -0.72 -18.76 -3.10
C ASN A 115 -2.12 -18.37 -3.59
N VAL A 116 -2.27 -17.16 -4.13
CA VAL A 116 -3.50 -16.67 -4.73
C VAL A 116 -3.31 -16.46 -6.24
N LYS A 117 -4.41 -16.32 -6.98
CA LYS A 117 -4.38 -16.11 -8.43
C LYS A 117 -4.20 -14.64 -8.79
N GLY A 118 -4.81 -13.73 -8.03
CA GLY A 118 -4.69 -12.31 -8.25
C GLY A 118 -4.96 -11.47 -7.00
N SER A 119 -4.47 -10.23 -7.03
CA SER A 119 -4.61 -9.26 -5.93
C SER A 119 -4.99 -7.90 -6.46
N GLN A 120 -6.08 -7.34 -5.90
CA GLN A 120 -6.45 -5.93 -6.05
C GLN A 120 -5.95 -5.15 -4.84
N CYS A 121 -5.24 -4.05 -5.07
CA CYS A 121 -4.62 -3.23 -4.04
C CYS A 121 -4.99 -1.75 -4.28
N TRP A 122 -5.86 -1.18 -3.43
CA TRP A 122 -6.14 0.25 -3.44
C TRP A 122 -5.23 0.97 -2.44
N CYS A 123 -4.52 1.99 -2.88
CA CYS A 123 -3.61 2.80 -2.07
C CYS A 123 -2.77 1.95 -1.10
N PRO A 124 -2.06 0.90 -1.56
CA PRO A 124 -1.39 -0.05 -0.67
C PRO A 124 -0.20 0.61 0.04
N ILE A 125 -0.19 0.58 1.36
CA ILE A 125 0.96 1.02 2.17
C ILE A 125 1.96 -0.13 2.27
N THR A 126 2.97 -0.14 1.42
CA THR A 126 3.96 -1.22 1.32
C THR A 126 5.39 -0.70 1.43
N ASN A 127 6.36 -1.61 1.44
CA ASN A 127 7.79 -1.29 1.41
C ASN A 127 8.19 -0.37 2.58
N LEU A 128 7.78 -0.75 3.78
CA LEU A 128 8.00 0.02 4.99
C LEU A 128 9.48 0.19 5.35
N ASP A 129 10.35 -0.67 4.83
CA ASP A 129 11.82 -0.58 4.92
C ASP A 129 12.41 0.70 4.28
N THR A 130 11.67 1.32 3.37
CA THR A 130 12.10 2.53 2.63
C THR A 130 11.05 3.63 2.63
N ALA A 131 9.92 3.42 3.31
CA ALA A 131 8.77 4.33 3.24
C ALA A 131 9.07 5.73 3.78
N ASN A 132 9.85 5.87 4.85
CA ASN A 132 10.31 7.18 5.35
C ASN A 132 11.09 7.93 4.28
N ALA A 133 12.08 7.30 3.66
CA ALA A 133 12.90 7.91 2.63
C ALA A 133 12.10 8.25 1.37
N ALA A 134 11.16 7.38 0.98
CA ALA A 134 10.24 7.60 -0.13
C ALA A 134 9.34 8.81 0.11
N TYR A 135 8.83 8.96 1.34
CA TYR A 135 8.00 10.11 1.73
C TYR A 135 8.77 11.41 1.68
N GLU A 136 9.97 11.45 2.25
CA GLU A 136 10.80 12.64 2.24
C GLU A 136 11.24 13.03 0.82
N TRP A 137 11.58 12.06 -0.03
CA TRP A 137 11.93 12.33 -1.42
C TRP A 137 10.73 12.78 -2.27
N ASN A 138 9.57 12.16 -2.10
CA ASN A 138 8.41 12.45 -2.95
C ASN A 138 7.66 13.71 -2.51
N ILE A 139 7.59 13.96 -1.19
CA ILE A 139 6.77 15.02 -0.60
C ILE A 139 7.63 15.94 0.28
N GLY A 140 8.27 15.40 1.30
CA GLY A 140 8.88 16.18 2.40
C GLY A 140 9.92 17.20 1.95
N GLN A 141 10.76 16.88 0.95
CA GLN A 141 11.81 17.76 0.45
C GLN A 141 11.32 19.12 -0.06
N TYR A 142 10.05 19.24 -0.43
CA TYR A 142 9.46 20.45 -0.98
C TYR A 142 8.87 21.39 0.07
N PHE A 143 8.90 21.00 1.34
CA PHE A 143 8.37 21.77 2.46
C PHE A 143 9.46 22.14 3.46
N SER A 144 9.28 23.28 4.13
CA SER A 144 10.24 23.84 5.10
C SER A 144 9.54 24.36 6.36
N THR A 145 8.48 23.69 6.75
CA THR A 145 7.69 24.00 7.95
C THR A 145 7.64 22.79 8.89
N ASP A 146 7.13 22.97 10.06
CA ASP A 146 6.94 21.95 11.08
C ASP A 146 8.26 21.19 11.38
N THR A 147 8.27 19.87 11.32
CA THR A 147 9.47 19.05 11.54
C THR A 147 10.53 19.20 10.43
N ARG A 148 10.24 19.97 9.36
CA ARG A 148 11.17 20.28 8.26
C ARG A 148 11.68 21.73 8.29
N THR A 149 11.57 22.41 9.43
CA THR A 149 12.09 23.76 9.63
C THR A 149 13.61 23.79 9.43
N PRO A 150 14.17 24.75 8.65
CA PRO A 150 15.61 24.87 8.43
C PRO A 150 16.41 24.89 9.73
N ASP A 151 17.65 24.40 9.68
CA ASP A 151 18.62 24.37 10.78
C ASP A 151 18.23 23.50 11.98
N THR A 152 17.24 22.59 11.79
CA THR A 152 16.86 21.58 12.79
C THR A 152 17.47 20.21 12.49
N PHE A 153 17.56 19.36 13.51
CA PHE A 153 17.95 17.96 13.36
C PHE A 153 16.97 17.20 12.45
N THR A 154 15.68 17.40 12.66
CA THR A 154 14.65 16.70 11.87
C THR A 154 14.73 17.09 10.38
N LYS A 155 14.95 18.38 10.05
CA LYS A 155 15.19 18.78 8.65
C LYS A 155 16.44 18.13 8.07
N SER A 156 17.53 18.08 8.84
CA SER A 156 18.76 17.44 8.39
C SER A 156 18.58 15.94 8.14
N LEU A 157 17.78 15.25 8.98
CA LEU A 157 17.39 13.86 8.78
C LEU A 157 16.53 13.69 7.52
N SER A 158 15.55 14.57 7.30
CA SER A 158 14.71 14.61 6.09
C SER A 158 15.57 14.70 4.82
N ASP A 159 16.56 15.59 4.80
CA ASP A 159 17.48 15.75 3.67
C ASP A 159 18.34 14.51 3.43
N ASP A 160 18.76 13.84 4.49
CA ASP A 160 19.58 12.63 4.38
C ASP A 160 18.72 11.42 3.97
N LEU A 161 17.47 11.31 4.45
CA LEU A 161 16.48 10.32 3.97
C LEU A 161 16.19 10.51 2.47
N THR A 162 16.03 11.76 2.04
CA THR A 162 15.86 12.10 0.61
C THR A 162 17.01 11.58 -0.24
N LYS A 163 18.27 11.72 0.23
CA LYS A 163 19.45 11.17 -0.47
C LYS A 163 19.48 9.65 -0.45
N LYS A 164 19.08 9.04 0.67
CA LYS A 164 18.96 7.58 0.77
C LYS A 164 17.97 6.99 -0.22
N PHE A 165 16.86 7.69 -0.49
CA PHE A 165 15.94 7.26 -1.54
C PHE A 165 16.58 7.30 -2.93
N VAL A 166 17.42 8.31 -3.22
CA VAL A 166 18.19 8.37 -4.49
C VAL A 166 19.12 7.16 -4.62
N GLU A 167 19.84 6.81 -3.55
CA GLU A 167 20.69 5.61 -3.52
C GLU A 167 19.86 4.36 -3.76
N TYR A 168 18.75 4.19 -3.02
CA TYR A 168 17.84 3.05 -3.14
C TYR A 168 17.29 2.85 -4.55
N VAL A 169 16.82 3.92 -5.20
CA VAL A 169 16.31 3.83 -6.59
C VAL A 169 17.38 3.31 -7.55
N ASN A 170 18.62 3.77 -7.38
CA ASN A 170 19.72 3.34 -8.23
C ASN A 170 20.15 1.89 -7.94
N ASP A 171 20.04 1.44 -6.70
CA ASP A 171 20.41 0.08 -6.28
C ASP A 171 19.38 -0.96 -6.69
N ILE A 172 18.09 -0.65 -6.57
CA ILE A 172 17.01 -1.57 -6.91
C ILE A 172 16.85 -1.77 -8.43
N ARG A 173 17.32 -0.82 -9.26
CA ARG A 173 17.43 -0.89 -10.72
C ARG A 173 16.14 -1.27 -11.45
N LEU A 174 15.01 -0.75 -11.02
CA LEU A 174 13.74 -0.97 -11.69
C LEU A 174 13.76 -0.43 -13.13
N LYS A 175 13.03 -1.11 -14.01
CA LYS A 175 12.92 -0.75 -15.42
C LYS A 175 11.53 -0.20 -15.73
N ASP A 176 11.50 0.77 -16.64
CA ASP A 176 10.25 1.27 -17.23
C ASP A 176 9.57 0.20 -18.12
N PRO A 177 8.33 0.42 -18.60
CA PRO A 177 7.66 -0.50 -19.51
C PRO A 177 8.38 -0.74 -20.86
N LYS A 178 9.37 0.10 -21.19
CA LYS A 178 10.21 -0.07 -22.40
C LYS A 178 11.48 -0.88 -22.12
N GLY A 179 11.73 -1.25 -20.87
CA GLY A 179 12.89 -2.03 -20.46
C GLY A 179 14.13 -1.20 -20.08
N ASN A 180 14.03 0.14 -20.03
CA ASN A 180 15.14 1.00 -19.63
C ASN A 180 15.25 1.06 -18.12
N VAL A 181 16.46 0.93 -17.58
CA VAL A 181 16.71 1.10 -16.15
C VAL A 181 16.47 2.56 -15.76
N LEU A 182 15.65 2.73 -14.72
CA LEU A 182 15.35 4.04 -14.15
C LEU A 182 16.39 4.41 -13.12
N THR A 183 16.90 5.63 -13.19
CA THR A 183 17.97 6.15 -12.31
C THR A 183 17.69 7.59 -11.88
N LEU A 184 18.24 7.96 -10.73
CA LEU A 184 18.33 9.34 -10.26
C LEU A 184 19.79 9.76 -10.28
N THR A 185 20.09 10.89 -10.93
CA THR A 185 21.45 11.49 -10.98
C THR A 185 21.63 12.55 -9.90
N GLU A 186 20.56 13.21 -9.57
CA GLU A 186 20.40 14.18 -8.47
C GLU A 186 19.00 13.96 -7.89
N THR A 187 18.68 14.62 -6.80
CA THR A 187 17.36 14.47 -6.14
C THR A 187 16.18 14.68 -7.09
N ASN A 188 16.27 15.65 -8.00
CA ASN A 188 15.18 16.01 -8.92
C ASN A 188 15.58 15.85 -10.40
N LYS A 189 16.47 14.90 -10.69
CA LYS A 189 16.93 14.64 -12.08
C LYS A 189 17.21 13.16 -12.31
N GLY A 190 16.93 12.73 -13.52
CA GLY A 190 17.18 11.38 -13.98
C GLY A 190 15.91 10.73 -14.54
N SER A 191 16.10 9.58 -15.17
CA SER A 191 15.00 8.88 -15.85
C SER A 191 13.86 8.44 -14.90
N TYR A 192 14.16 8.22 -13.61
CA TYR A 192 13.15 7.92 -12.62
C TYR A 192 12.25 9.14 -12.31
N TYR A 193 12.86 10.33 -12.17
CA TYR A 193 12.11 11.57 -11.98
C TYR A 193 11.22 11.88 -13.19
N ASP A 194 11.77 11.73 -14.41
CA ASP A 194 11.01 11.92 -15.64
C ASP A 194 9.85 10.92 -15.77
N TYR A 195 10.08 9.68 -15.32
CA TYR A 195 9.02 8.66 -15.29
C TYR A 195 7.90 9.03 -14.33
N LEU A 196 8.22 9.44 -13.08
CA LEU A 196 7.21 9.94 -12.13
C LEU A 196 6.41 11.10 -12.72
N LYS A 197 7.09 12.06 -13.36
CA LYS A 197 6.43 13.18 -14.04
C LYS A 197 5.45 12.68 -15.12
N THR A 198 5.85 11.69 -15.90
CA THR A 198 4.98 11.06 -16.90
C THR A 198 3.75 10.40 -16.27
N VAL A 199 3.89 9.75 -15.10
CA VAL A 199 2.75 9.16 -14.37
C VAL A 199 1.78 10.23 -13.91
N ILE A 200 2.27 11.36 -13.40
CA ILE A 200 1.43 12.49 -13.00
C ILE A 200 0.69 13.08 -14.21
N GLU A 201 1.40 13.32 -15.31
CA GLU A 201 0.80 13.81 -16.55
C GLU A 201 -0.25 12.84 -17.12
N GLN A 202 0.02 11.55 -17.07
CA GLN A 202 -0.94 10.52 -17.51
C GLN A 202 -2.21 10.52 -16.63
N SER A 203 -2.06 10.67 -15.32
CA SER A 203 -3.20 10.78 -14.39
C SER A 203 -4.09 11.99 -14.72
N LEU A 204 -3.49 13.16 -14.93
CA LEU A 204 -4.21 14.35 -15.37
C LEU A 204 -4.89 14.18 -16.73
N ASN A 205 -4.20 13.58 -17.69
CA ASN A 205 -4.75 13.35 -19.04
C ASN A 205 -5.89 12.32 -19.02
N ASN A 206 -5.82 11.31 -18.16
CA ASN A 206 -6.92 10.39 -17.92
C ASN A 206 -8.16 11.16 -17.38
N PHE A 207 -7.96 12.03 -16.38
CA PHE A 207 -9.03 12.85 -15.83
C PHE A 207 -9.67 13.76 -16.91
N ILE A 208 -8.87 14.41 -17.72
CA ILE A 208 -9.35 15.25 -18.85
C ILE A 208 -10.18 14.43 -19.84
N SER A 209 -9.77 13.20 -20.11
CA SER A 209 -10.48 12.31 -21.04
C SER A 209 -11.78 11.74 -20.49
N ASP A 210 -11.82 11.45 -19.19
CA ASP A 210 -12.93 10.74 -18.54
C ASP A 210 -14.00 11.69 -18.00
N THR A 211 -13.67 12.99 -17.83
CA THR A 211 -14.53 13.96 -17.14
C THR A 211 -15.35 14.78 -18.14
N SER A 212 -16.66 14.83 -17.92
CA SER A 212 -17.56 15.74 -18.63
C SER A 212 -17.79 16.98 -17.80
N PHE A 213 -17.78 18.15 -18.43
CA PHE A 213 -18.07 19.43 -17.81
C PHE A 213 -19.52 19.89 -18.12
N PRO A 214 -20.24 20.56 -17.20
CA PRO A 214 -19.76 21.00 -15.88
C PRO A 214 -19.44 19.86 -14.94
N TRP A 215 -18.34 20.01 -14.19
CA TRP A 215 -17.88 19.05 -13.20
C TRP A 215 -17.80 19.68 -11.82
N THR A 216 -18.30 18.97 -10.80
CA THR A 216 -18.27 19.42 -9.41
C THR A 216 -17.24 18.63 -8.63
N LYS A 217 -16.20 19.33 -8.16
CA LYS A 217 -15.26 18.81 -7.18
C LYS A 217 -15.96 18.77 -5.83
N VAL A 218 -16.15 17.57 -5.30
CA VAL A 218 -16.62 17.37 -3.93
C VAL A 218 -15.40 17.33 -3.02
N ALA A 219 -15.40 18.13 -1.94
CA ALA A 219 -14.35 18.08 -0.95
C ALA A 219 -14.32 16.68 -0.32
N GLN A 220 -13.25 15.95 -0.56
CA GLN A 220 -13.03 14.67 0.13
C GLN A 220 -12.63 14.98 1.57
N LYS A 221 -13.27 14.35 2.55
CA LYS A 221 -12.78 14.41 3.93
C LYS A 221 -11.41 13.82 3.97
N GLU A 222 -10.44 14.56 4.53
CA GLU A 222 -9.17 13.99 4.91
C GLU A 222 -9.45 12.79 5.83
N PHE A 223 -8.73 11.71 5.60
CA PHE A 223 -8.79 10.56 6.50
C PHE A 223 -8.41 11.05 7.90
N PRO A 224 -9.18 10.75 8.96
CA PRO A 224 -8.83 11.19 10.31
C PRO A 224 -7.41 10.73 10.64
N ARG A 225 -6.63 11.58 11.30
CA ARG A 225 -5.30 11.20 11.78
C ARG A 225 -5.41 10.01 12.73
N PHE A 226 -4.42 9.14 12.74
CA PHE A 226 -4.42 7.92 13.58
C PHE A 226 -4.59 8.20 15.08
N ASP A 227 -4.18 9.37 15.56
CA ASP A 227 -4.35 9.79 16.94
C ASP A 227 -5.83 10.00 17.32
N ASP A 228 -6.72 10.20 16.35
CA ASP A 228 -8.15 10.40 16.55
C ASP A 228 -8.94 9.07 16.67
N PHE A 229 -8.31 7.92 16.42
CA PHE A 229 -8.92 6.59 16.47
C PHE A 229 -8.79 5.87 17.83
N GLY A 230 -8.75 6.62 18.94
CA GLY A 230 -9.03 6.02 20.24
C GLY A 230 -10.24 5.10 20.15
N ASP A 231 -10.55 4.26 21.02
CA ASP A 231 -11.67 3.32 21.19
C ASP A 231 -12.90 3.34 20.23
N LEU A 232 -12.70 3.65 18.93
CA LEU A 232 -13.80 3.56 17.97
C LEU A 232 -14.18 2.09 17.72
N PRO A 233 -15.49 1.77 17.70
CA PRO A 233 -15.95 0.43 17.35
C PRO A 233 -15.46 0.07 15.94
N PRO A 234 -15.21 -1.23 15.67
CA PRO A 234 -14.80 -1.67 14.35
C PRO A 234 -15.84 -1.23 13.33
N LEU A 235 -15.41 -0.48 12.32
CA LEU A 235 -16.27 -0.14 11.18
C LEU A 235 -16.70 -1.44 10.50
N GLY A 236 -17.99 -1.52 10.17
CA GLY A 236 -18.57 -2.66 9.45
C GLY A 236 -17.96 -2.84 8.05
N PRO A 237 -18.45 -3.82 7.28
CA PRO A 237 -17.89 -4.22 5.99
C PRO A 237 -17.93 -3.18 4.86
N GLY A 238 -18.59 -2.04 5.03
CA GLY A 238 -18.39 -0.84 4.23
C GLY A 238 -17.30 -0.02 4.89
N GLY A 239 -16.20 0.24 4.21
CA GLY A 239 -15.27 1.28 4.65
C GLY A 239 -15.99 2.60 4.90
N PRO A 240 -15.30 3.70 5.22
CA PRO A 240 -15.96 4.97 5.20
C PRO A 240 -16.57 5.14 3.81
N GLU A 241 -17.79 4.58 3.67
CA GLU A 241 -18.69 5.02 2.64
C GLU A 241 -18.81 6.51 2.88
N ASP A 242 -18.63 7.25 1.82
CA ASP A 242 -18.96 8.64 1.67
C ASP A 242 -19.81 9.16 2.85
N SER A 243 -19.17 9.41 3.97
CA SER A 243 -19.86 9.96 5.12
C SER A 243 -20.09 11.42 4.80
N GLY A 244 -21.18 11.63 4.14
CA GLY A 244 -21.88 12.87 3.79
C GLY A 244 -21.07 14.14 3.95
N ASP A 245 -20.86 14.74 2.80
CA ASP A 245 -20.56 16.12 2.53
C ASP A 245 -20.62 17.06 3.77
N SER A 246 -19.49 17.66 4.10
CA SER A 246 -19.42 18.88 4.90
C SER A 246 -18.34 19.84 4.38
N GLY A 247 -17.83 19.66 3.17
CA GLY A 247 -16.91 20.57 2.50
C GLY A 247 -17.60 21.38 1.41
N GLU A 248 -17.13 22.61 1.16
CA GLU A 248 -17.61 23.42 0.05
C GLU A 248 -17.30 22.68 -1.26
N SER A 249 -18.33 22.37 -2.03
CA SER A 249 -18.19 21.85 -3.38
C SER A 249 -17.89 23.00 -4.35
N THR A 250 -16.99 22.78 -5.29
CA THR A 250 -16.66 23.74 -6.35
C THR A 250 -17.04 23.17 -7.70
N THR A 251 -17.94 23.87 -8.43
CA THR A 251 -18.30 23.48 -9.79
C THR A 251 -17.44 24.24 -10.79
N TYR A 252 -16.90 23.55 -11.74
CA TYR A 252 -16.21 24.11 -12.91
C TYR A 252 -17.08 23.87 -14.13
N GLU A 253 -17.47 24.98 -14.81
CA GLU A 253 -18.33 24.92 -15.99
C GLU A 253 -17.59 24.35 -17.21
N THR A 254 -16.26 24.55 -17.27
CA THR A 254 -15.44 24.13 -18.40
C THR A 254 -14.09 23.54 -17.90
N LEU A 255 -13.45 22.74 -18.76
CA LEU A 255 -12.10 22.25 -18.52
C LEU A 255 -11.09 23.41 -18.38
N GLU A 256 -11.26 24.47 -19.16
CA GLU A 256 -10.39 25.65 -19.09
C GLU A 256 -10.45 26.33 -17.73
N GLU A 257 -11.63 26.43 -17.12
CA GLU A 257 -11.81 26.95 -15.76
C GLU A 257 -11.11 26.05 -14.74
N TYR A 258 -11.22 24.73 -14.88
CA TYR A 258 -10.49 23.78 -14.02
C TYR A 258 -8.98 23.93 -14.16
N ILE A 259 -8.44 23.99 -15.38
CA ILE A 259 -7.01 24.20 -15.63
C ILE A 259 -6.55 25.57 -15.10
N ALA A 260 -7.39 26.61 -15.22
CA ALA A 260 -7.10 27.92 -14.64
C ALA A 260 -7.00 27.88 -13.12
N SER A 261 -7.85 27.10 -12.45
CA SER A 261 -7.79 26.91 -11.00
C SER A 261 -6.50 26.22 -10.53
N LEU A 262 -6.01 25.24 -11.27
CA LEU A 262 -4.71 24.62 -11.01
C LEU A 262 -3.55 25.63 -11.14
N ASN A 263 -3.69 26.60 -12.03
CA ASN A 263 -2.71 27.64 -12.33
C ASN A 263 -2.94 28.97 -11.54
N SER A 264 -3.79 28.99 -10.52
CA SER A 264 -4.21 30.22 -9.82
C SER A 264 -3.05 31.04 -9.26
N ASP A 265 -2.03 30.37 -8.70
CA ASP A 265 -0.91 31.03 -8.05
C ASP A 265 0.35 31.07 -8.94
N LYS A 266 0.53 30.03 -9.73
CA LYS A 266 1.68 29.83 -10.62
C LYS A 266 1.23 29.00 -11.81
N LYS A 267 1.64 29.37 -13.01
CA LYS A 267 1.40 28.53 -14.19
C LYS A 267 2.33 27.30 -14.15
N TRP A 268 1.78 26.15 -13.81
CA TRP A 268 2.50 24.89 -13.78
C TRP A 268 1.88 23.79 -14.67
N VAL A 269 0.62 23.94 -15.06
CA VAL A 269 -0.06 23.09 -16.06
C VAL A 269 -0.19 23.83 -17.38
N THR A 270 0.22 23.18 -18.45
CA THR A 270 -0.03 23.66 -19.83
C THR A 270 -0.98 22.69 -20.52
N TYR A 271 -2.14 23.18 -20.93
CA TYR A 271 -3.15 22.44 -21.68
C TYR A 271 -3.12 22.82 -23.15
N ASP A 272 -3.12 21.82 -24.03
CA ASP A 272 -3.27 21.97 -25.47
C ASP A 272 -4.66 21.45 -25.91
N SER A 273 -5.55 22.36 -26.24
CA SER A 273 -6.91 22.04 -26.68
C SER A 273 -6.98 21.32 -28.03
N LYS A 274 -5.92 21.37 -28.84
CA LYS A 274 -5.89 20.66 -30.15
C LYS A 274 -5.66 19.16 -29.98
N THR A 275 -4.84 18.79 -29.00
CA THR A 275 -4.52 17.39 -28.69
C THR A 275 -5.33 16.87 -27.52
N ASN A 276 -6.07 17.74 -26.81
CA ASN A 276 -6.77 17.45 -25.56
C ASN A 276 -5.84 16.84 -24.51
N THR A 277 -4.63 17.39 -24.38
CA THR A 277 -3.61 16.89 -23.43
C THR A 277 -3.03 18.03 -22.62
N ALA A 278 -2.58 17.66 -21.41
CA ALA A 278 -1.88 18.56 -20.51
C ALA A 278 -0.50 18.01 -20.11
N THR A 279 0.41 18.93 -19.85
CA THR A 279 1.74 18.67 -19.27
C THR A 279 1.97 19.53 -18.06
N ILE A 280 2.86 19.09 -17.16
CA ILE A 280 3.25 19.84 -15.97
C ILE A 280 4.69 20.32 -16.05
N THR A 281 5.04 21.37 -15.31
CA THR A 281 6.41 21.91 -15.26
C THR A 281 7.35 20.98 -14.49
N SER A 282 6.95 20.56 -13.30
CA SER A 282 7.77 19.74 -12.40
C SER A 282 6.93 18.92 -11.42
N VAL A 283 7.52 17.90 -10.83
CA VAL A 283 6.93 17.16 -9.71
C VAL A 283 6.76 18.07 -8.49
N GLU A 284 7.73 18.97 -8.24
CA GLU A 284 7.66 19.94 -7.14
C GLU A 284 6.40 20.82 -7.22
N ASP A 285 6.09 21.35 -8.42
CA ASP A 285 4.92 22.21 -8.59
C ASP A 285 3.60 21.42 -8.36
N PHE A 286 3.54 20.19 -8.82
CA PHE A 286 2.42 19.29 -8.53
C PHE A 286 2.27 19.05 -7.03
N VAL A 287 3.36 18.67 -6.34
CA VAL A 287 3.31 18.37 -4.90
C VAL A 287 2.90 19.60 -4.10
N LYS A 288 3.51 20.75 -4.36
CA LYS A 288 3.17 22.00 -3.65
C LYS A 288 1.74 22.46 -3.86
N LYS A 289 1.13 22.14 -5.02
CA LYS A 289 -0.23 22.57 -5.35
C LYS A 289 -1.30 21.59 -4.92
N CYS A 290 -1.01 20.28 -5.04
CA CYS A 290 -2.04 19.24 -4.94
C CYS A 290 -1.91 18.37 -3.69
N ILE A 291 -0.73 18.37 -3.02
CA ILE A 291 -0.48 17.53 -1.86
C ILE A 291 -0.26 18.40 -0.62
N ASN A 292 -1.03 18.11 0.43
CA ASN A 292 -0.81 18.68 1.74
C ASN A 292 -0.12 17.62 2.62
N PRO A 293 1.18 17.78 3.00
CA PRO A 293 1.88 16.77 3.78
C PRO A 293 1.20 16.58 5.14
N SER A 294 0.77 15.35 5.41
CA SER A 294 0.04 14.98 6.63
C SER A 294 0.95 14.39 7.70
N LYS A 295 2.20 14.03 7.35
CA LYS A 295 3.11 13.32 8.25
C LYS A 295 4.41 14.10 8.49
N ASP A 296 4.91 14.01 9.71
CA ASP A 296 6.19 14.54 10.16
C ASP A 296 7.38 13.74 9.60
N VAL A 297 8.60 14.21 9.85
CA VAL A 297 9.83 13.45 9.55
C VAL A 297 9.84 12.18 10.39
N GLY A 298 10.03 11.03 9.71
CA GLY A 298 9.73 9.72 10.25
C GLY A 298 8.27 9.35 9.96
N ALA A 299 7.84 9.53 8.71
CA ALA A 299 6.45 9.43 8.27
C ALA A 299 5.77 8.09 8.60
N PHE A 300 6.51 7.01 8.70
CA PHE A 300 6.03 5.66 9.01
C PHE A 300 6.69 5.08 10.26
N ASP A 301 7.99 5.26 10.42
CA ASP A 301 8.71 4.95 11.67
C ASP A 301 9.05 6.26 12.36
N ASP A 302 8.09 6.78 13.12
CA ASP A 302 8.24 8.04 13.83
C ASP A 302 9.28 7.95 14.95
N LEU A 303 10.11 9.00 15.09
CA LEU A 303 11.20 9.05 16.08
C LEU A 303 10.74 8.80 17.53
N LYS A 304 9.48 9.06 17.83
CA LYS A 304 8.85 8.81 19.16
C LYS A 304 7.90 7.61 19.12
N ARG A 305 7.94 6.81 18.06
CA ARG A 305 7.04 5.67 17.82
C ARG A 305 5.55 6.07 17.80
N ALA A 306 5.22 7.26 17.30
CA ALA A 306 3.85 7.77 17.32
C ALA A 306 2.99 7.22 16.16
N GLN A 307 3.59 6.72 15.08
CA GLN A 307 2.85 6.20 13.95
C GLN A 307 2.24 4.81 14.21
N GLY A 308 1.13 4.53 13.52
CA GLY A 308 0.45 3.23 13.59
C GLY A 308 1.34 2.06 13.17
N GLU A 309 2.24 2.30 12.21
CA GLU A 309 3.19 1.32 11.69
C GLU A 309 4.18 0.85 12.77
N ASN A 310 4.52 1.70 13.75
CA ASN A 310 5.31 1.28 14.90
C ASN A 310 4.59 0.19 15.72
N GLN A 311 3.25 0.18 15.76
CA GLN A 311 2.48 -0.89 16.41
C GLN A 311 2.45 -2.19 15.59
N VAL A 312 2.57 -2.10 14.25
CA VAL A 312 2.61 -3.28 13.38
C VAL A 312 3.80 -4.17 13.71
N PHE A 313 4.93 -3.58 14.09
CA PHE A 313 6.14 -4.33 14.48
C PHE A 313 6.30 -4.52 15.99
N GLY A 314 5.31 -4.12 16.78
CA GLY A 314 5.25 -4.38 18.22
C GLY A 314 5.36 -5.87 18.57
N THR A 315 5.71 -6.17 19.80
CA THR A 315 5.77 -7.54 20.32
C THR A 315 4.90 -7.67 21.57
N ASN A 316 4.34 -8.84 21.80
CA ASN A 316 3.39 -9.10 22.90
C ASN A 316 3.98 -9.00 24.32
N TYR A 317 5.28 -8.99 24.43
CA TYR A 317 5.97 -9.15 25.72
C TYR A 317 6.41 -7.84 26.34
N ASP A 318 6.19 -6.71 25.69
CA ASP A 318 6.49 -5.39 26.23
C ASP A 318 5.22 -4.73 26.74
N THR A 319 4.98 -4.86 28.04
CA THR A 319 3.83 -4.23 28.71
C THR A 319 3.85 -2.71 28.65
N ASP A 320 5.03 -2.11 28.48
CA ASP A 320 5.21 -0.66 28.57
C ASP A 320 5.26 0.04 27.21
N ASN A 321 5.53 -0.67 26.11
CA ASN A 321 5.56 -0.04 24.79
C ASN A 321 5.43 -1.06 23.65
N ASN A 322 4.21 -1.25 23.16
CA ASN A 322 3.90 -2.14 22.05
C ASN A 322 4.33 -1.60 20.68
N LYS A 323 5.04 -0.50 20.68
CA LYS A 323 5.49 0.19 19.48
C LYS A 323 6.97 -0.06 19.32
N LYS A 324 7.41 -0.39 18.10
CA LYS A 324 8.81 -0.66 17.78
C LYS A 324 9.26 0.17 16.58
N HIS A 325 10.49 0.64 16.63
CA HIS A 325 11.18 1.09 15.45
C HIS A 325 11.48 -0.09 14.53
N PHE A 326 11.43 0.17 13.23
CA PHE A 326 11.60 -0.88 12.21
C PHE A 326 12.42 -0.41 10.99
N ASP A 327 12.68 0.89 10.84
CA ASP A 327 13.41 1.47 9.71
C ASP A 327 14.92 1.43 9.94
N GLU A 328 15.57 0.42 9.37
CA GLU A 328 17.02 0.26 9.42
C GLU A 328 17.77 1.41 8.73
N MET A 329 17.16 2.01 7.69
CA MET A 329 17.77 3.13 6.97
C MET A 329 17.84 4.37 7.87
N THR A 330 16.76 4.70 8.57
CA THR A 330 16.74 5.77 9.57
C THR A 330 17.75 5.49 10.68
N TYR A 331 17.81 4.26 11.21
CA TYR A 331 18.81 3.88 12.21
C TYR A 331 20.24 4.10 11.76
N SER A 332 20.58 3.65 10.53
CA SER A 332 21.91 3.85 9.97
C SER A 332 22.29 5.33 9.89
N LEU A 333 21.35 6.16 9.41
CA LEU A 333 21.57 7.61 9.35
C LEU A 333 21.81 8.23 10.72
N LEU A 334 21.01 7.86 11.73
CA LEU A 334 21.17 8.36 13.10
C LEU A 334 22.53 7.98 13.70
N ASN A 335 23.00 6.76 13.44
CA ASN A 335 24.28 6.26 13.92
C ASN A 335 25.45 6.92 13.20
N ASP A 336 25.43 6.95 11.88
CA ASP A 336 26.57 7.38 11.05
C ASP A 336 26.75 8.91 11.04
N ASN A 337 25.67 9.67 11.24
CA ASN A 337 25.68 11.14 11.23
C ASN A 337 25.45 11.74 12.63
N ASN A 338 25.61 10.99 13.69
CA ASN A 338 25.29 11.39 15.05
C ASN A 338 25.96 12.74 15.46
N ASP A 339 27.24 12.92 15.12
CA ASP A 339 27.96 14.15 15.47
C ASP A 339 27.44 15.37 14.71
N LYS A 340 27.03 15.19 13.45
CA LYS A 340 26.36 16.22 12.65
C LYS A 340 25.02 16.61 13.29
N TYR A 341 24.22 15.64 13.68
CA TYR A 341 22.87 15.86 14.22
C TYR A 341 22.91 16.50 15.61
N LYS A 342 23.87 16.11 16.49
CA LYS A 342 24.05 16.68 17.83
C LYS A 342 24.29 18.18 17.82
N ALA A 343 24.82 18.74 16.74
CA ALA A 343 25.11 20.16 16.63
C ALA A 343 23.87 21.01 16.28
N LEU A 344 22.73 20.36 15.95
CA LEU A 344 21.53 21.02 15.47
C LEU A 344 20.51 21.23 16.59
N SER A 345 19.61 22.19 16.41
CA SER A 345 18.49 22.40 17.32
C SER A 345 17.55 21.20 17.28
N ASP A 346 16.70 21.04 18.28
CA ASP A 346 15.73 19.93 18.48
C ASP A 346 16.34 18.52 18.49
N TYR A 347 17.67 18.38 18.54
CA TYR A 347 18.31 17.07 18.60
C TYR A 347 17.89 16.29 19.85
N ALA A 348 17.48 15.03 19.61
CA ALA A 348 17.33 14.03 20.64
C ALA A 348 17.99 12.72 20.18
N ASN A 349 18.50 11.94 21.14
CA ASN A 349 19.24 10.73 20.84
C ASN A 349 18.30 9.51 20.81
N TYR A 350 17.96 9.07 19.63
CA TYR A 350 17.10 7.90 19.38
C TYR A 350 17.88 6.61 19.03
N ILE A 351 19.21 6.63 18.93
CA ILE A 351 20.03 5.52 18.46
C ILE A 351 19.79 4.24 19.28
N ASN A 352 19.78 4.35 20.60
CA ASN A 352 19.58 3.19 21.48
C ASN A 352 18.16 2.63 21.35
N ASP A 353 17.17 3.48 21.16
CA ASP A 353 15.77 3.07 20.97
C ASP A 353 15.61 2.26 19.69
N PHE A 354 16.14 2.76 18.57
CA PHE A 354 16.17 2.02 17.31
C PHE A 354 16.94 0.70 17.45
N SER A 355 18.16 0.73 17.99
CA SER A 355 18.99 -0.46 18.14
C SER A 355 18.30 -1.54 18.99
N ASN A 356 17.68 -1.16 20.11
CA ASN A 356 16.98 -2.09 20.97
C ASN A 356 15.75 -2.71 20.29
N ASP A 357 15.03 -1.93 19.50
CA ASP A 357 13.81 -2.36 18.84
C ASP A 357 14.09 -3.28 17.64
N LEU A 358 15.00 -2.87 16.73
CA LEU A 358 15.29 -3.60 15.50
C LEU A 358 15.69 -5.06 15.72
N TYR A 359 16.42 -5.33 16.82
CA TYR A 359 16.89 -6.66 17.15
C TYR A 359 16.00 -7.41 18.15
N LYS A 360 14.89 -6.82 18.59
CA LYS A 360 13.94 -7.50 19.47
C LYS A 360 13.27 -8.65 18.74
N VAL A 361 13.32 -9.83 19.34
CA VAL A 361 12.70 -11.03 18.77
C VAL A 361 11.25 -11.19 19.26
N ASP A 362 10.41 -11.77 18.42
CA ASP A 362 9.05 -12.17 18.75
C ASP A 362 8.96 -13.61 19.32
N SER A 363 7.73 -14.11 19.52
CA SER A 363 7.47 -15.46 20.05
C SER A 363 8.04 -16.60 19.18
N VAL A 364 8.20 -16.33 17.88
CA VAL A 364 8.73 -17.28 16.89
C VAL A 364 10.25 -17.20 16.78
N GLY A 365 10.87 -16.22 17.45
CA GLY A 365 12.31 -15.97 17.46
C GLY A 365 12.80 -15.15 16.27
N LYS A 366 11.93 -14.40 15.61
CA LYS A 366 12.26 -13.47 14.52
C LYS A 366 12.39 -12.05 15.05
N ASN A 367 13.48 -11.36 14.68
CA ASN A 367 13.66 -9.96 15.02
C ASN A 367 12.79 -9.05 14.12
N VAL A 368 12.78 -7.76 14.41
CA VAL A 368 11.98 -6.79 13.64
C VAL A 368 12.43 -6.73 12.18
N LEU A 369 13.73 -6.72 11.90
CA LEU A 369 14.25 -6.68 10.53
C LEU A 369 13.80 -7.88 9.69
N ASP A 370 13.83 -9.09 10.27
CA ASP A 370 13.29 -10.29 9.60
C ASP A 370 11.80 -10.11 9.27
N ARG A 371 11.02 -9.50 10.18
CA ARG A 371 9.58 -9.32 10.01
C ARG A 371 9.24 -8.20 9.03
N VAL A 372 10.07 -7.15 8.95
CA VAL A 372 9.98 -6.11 7.92
C VAL A 372 10.14 -6.73 6.53
N ASN A 373 11.14 -7.59 6.34
CA ASN A 373 11.33 -8.32 5.08
C ASN A 373 10.11 -9.16 4.69
N MET A 374 9.44 -9.80 5.67
CA MET A 374 8.19 -10.55 5.42
C MET A 374 7.04 -9.65 4.97
N TYR A 375 7.07 -8.37 5.32
CA TYR A 375 6.06 -7.34 5.02
C TYR A 375 6.45 -6.42 3.87
N ASN A 376 7.55 -6.69 3.18
CA ASN A 376 8.00 -5.93 2.02
C ASN A 376 7.74 -6.73 0.73
N PRO A 377 6.76 -6.36 -0.11
CA PRO A 377 6.52 -7.04 -1.38
C PRO A 377 7.75 -7.04 -2.30
N ILE A 378 8.49 -5.94 -2.36
CA ILE A 378 9.66 -5.82 -3.24
C ILE A 378 10.79 -6.77 -2.80
N TYR A 379 10.86 -7.15 -1.53
CA TYR A 379 11.78 -8.18 -1.05
C TYR A 379 11.72 -9.49 -1.86
N TYR A 380 10.52 -9.87 -2.32
CA TYR A 380 10.31 -11.10 -3.12
C TYR A 380 10.44 -10.86 -4.63
N LEU A 381 10.35 -9.60 -5.07
CA LEU A 381 10.23 -9.23 -6.49
C LEU A 381 11.53 -8.71 -7.11
N SER A 382 12.48 -8.23 -6.33
CA SER A 382 13.73 -7.63 -6.80
C SER A 382 14.95 -8.42 -6.37
N ASP A 383 15.90 -8.60 -7.28
CA ASP A 383 17.20 -9.24 -7.05
C ASP A 383 18.16 -8.40 -6.16
N HIS A 384 17.76 -7.19 -5.81
CA HIS A 384 18.38 -6.40 -4.77
C HIS A 384 18.27 -7.06 -3.38
N TYR A 385 17.22 -7.85 -3.14
CA TYR A 385 16.94 -8.50 -1.87
C TYR A 385 17.19 -10.01 -1.91
N ASN A 386 17.59 -10.58 -0.77
CA ASN A 386 17.82 -12.03 -0.62
C ASN A 386 16.54 -12.88 -0.78
N GLY A 387 15.36 -12.27 -0.70
CA GLY A 387 14.08 -12.94 -0.88
C GLY A 387 13.63 -13.10 -2.33
N TYR A 388 14.42 -12.63 -3.29
CA TYR A 388 14.04 -12.70 -4.70
C TYR A 388 13.75 -14.15 -5.13
N LYS A 389 12.54 -14.36 -5.69
CA LYS A 389 12.07 -15.68 -6.17
C LYS A 389 11.99 -16.78 -5.09
N THR A 390 11.81 -16.42 -3.83
CA THR A 390 11.64 -17.38 -2.73
C THR A 390 10.18 -17.66 -2.38
N SER A 391 9.24 -17.18 -3.20
CA SER A 391 7.79 -17.36 -3.03
C SER A 391 7.09 -17.58 -4.37
N ASP A 392 5.86 -18.07 -4.32
CA ASP A 392 4.96 -18.17 -5.47
C ASP A 392 4.19 -16.85 -5.61
N VAL A 393 4.58 -16.03 -6.59
CA VAL A 393 3.94 -14.73 -6.86
C VAL A 393 2.71 -14.93 -7.75
N ALA A 394 1.58 -14.33 -7.39
CA ALA A 394 0.34 -14.34 -8.16
C ALA A 394 0.56 -13.85 -9.59
N ASP A 395 -0.30 -14.30 -10.51
CA ASP A 395 -0.14 -13.94 -11.93
C ASP A 395 -0.73 -12.58 -12.28
N TYR A 396 -1.71 -12.10 -11.49
CA TYR A 396 -2.48 -10.90 -11.80
C TYR A 396 -2.51 -9.93 -10.62
N PHE A 397 -2.20 -8.66 -10.91
CA PHE A 397 -2.29 -7.57 -9.94
C PHE A 397 -3.04 -6.39 -10.55
N ARG A 398 -3.83 -5.73 -9.72
CA ARG A 398 -4.45 -4.45 -10.05
C ARG A 398 -4.15 -3.49 -8.90
N ILE A 399 -3.46 -2.39 -9.20
CA ILE A 399 -3.03 -1.39 -8.21
C ILE A 399 -3.63 -0.06 -8.63
N ASN A 400 -4.47 0.50 -7.77
CA ASN A 400 -5.06 1.80 -7.98
C ASN A 400 -4.71 2.72 -6.80
N THR A 401 -4.33 3.95 -7.08
CA THR A 401 -3.97 4.93 -6.05
C THR A 401 -4.51 6.32 -6.40
N GLY A 402 -4.98 7.06 -5.40
CA GLY A 402 -5.28 8.47 -5.56
C GLY A 402 -3.97 9.26 -5.58
N ILE A 403 -3.73 10.03 -6.65
CA ILE A 403 -2.46 10.74 -6.80
C ILE A 403 -2.32 11.93 -5.87
N PHE A 404 -3.44 12.41 -5.29
CA PHE A 404 -3.47 13.53 -4.33
C PHE A 404 -3.33 13.07 -2.88
N GLN A 405 -3.09 11.76 -2.65
CA GLN A 405 -2.89 11.27 -1.29
C GLN A 405 -1.64 11.87 -0.63
N SER A 406 -1.74 12.14 0.66
CA SER A 406 -0.62 12.61 1.50
C SER A 406 -0.14 11.58 2.52
N ASP A 407 -0.79 10.43 2.59
CA ASP A 407 -0.46 9.34 3.54
C ASP A 407 0.78 8.58 3.12
N THR A 408 0.97 8.37 1.82
CA THR A 408 2.07 7.60 1.25
C THR A 408 2.66 8.36 0.06
N GLY A 409 3.97 8.36 -0.10
CA GLY A 409 4.58 8.87 -1.31
C GLY A 409 4.19 8.02 -2.52
N ASN A 410 3.67 8.61 -3.59
CA ASN A 410 3.20 7.91 -4.80
C ASN A 410 4.26 6.98 -5.41
N VAL A 411 5.52 7.22 -5.10
CA VAL A 411 6.65 6.39 -5.54
C VAL A 411 6.65 4.99 -4.91
N VAL A 412 5.96 4.79 -3.79
CA VAL A 412 5.82 3.47 -3.17
C VAL A 412 5.01 2.54 -4.07
N GLU A 413 3.85 3.01 -4.54
CA GLU A 413 2.99 2.24 -5.43
C GLU A 413 3.59 2.12 -6.84
N ILE A 414 4.30 3.15 -7.32
CA ILE A 414 5.01 3.11 -8.60
C ILE A 414 6.13 2.07 -8.55
N ASN A 415 6.92 2.02 -7.48
CA ASN A 415 7.97 1.01 -7.31
C ASN A 415 7.40 -0.40 -7.24
N LEU A 416 6.28 -0.58 -6.54
CA LEU A 416 5.59 -1.86 -6.48
C LEU A 416 5.10 -2.31 -7.88
N TYR A 417 4.48 -1.41 -8.63
CA TYR A 417 4.07 -1.67 -10.02
C TYR A 417 5.25 -2.08 -10.89
N LEU A 418 6.32 -1.29 -10.87
CA LEU A 418 7.51 -1.55 -11.68
C LEU A 418 8.17 -2.88 -11.28
N ALA A 419 8.26 -3.20 -10.00
CA ALA A 419 8.82 -4.45 -9.51
C ALA A 419 8.01 -5.66 -9.99
N LEU A 420 6.68 -5.62 -9.89
CA LEU A 420 5.80 -6.68 -10.41
C LEU A 420 5.91 -6.85 -11.91
N MET A 421 5.92 -5.75 -12.67
CA MET A 421 6.11 -5.76 -14.11
C MET A 421 7.48 -6.34 -14.49
N ASN A 422 8.54 -5.94 -13.81
CA ASN A 422 9.90 -6.44 -14.05
C ASN A 422 10.04 -7.92 -13.68
N TYR A 423 9.27 -8.38 -12.67
CA TYR A 423 9.19 -9.79 -12.32
C TYR A 423 8.47 -10.63 -13.39
N GLY A 424 7.78 -10.00 -14.33
CA GLY A 424 7.04 -10.65 -15.43
C GLY A 424 5.60 -10.98 -15.11
N LYS A 425 4.96 -10.25 -14.22
CA LYS A 425 3.54 -10.44 -13.86
C LYS A 425 2.62 -9.52 -14.67
N ASN A 426 1.36 -9.95 -14.82
CA ASN A 426 0.32 -9.12 -15.42
C ASN A 426 -0.14 -8.11 -14.36
N VAL A 427 0.24 -6.87 -14.52
CA VAL A 427 -0.09 -5.82 -13.56
C VAL A 427 -0.73 -4.62 -14.25
N GLN A 428 -1.90 -4.22 -13.74
CA GLN A 428 -2.56 -2.97 -14.08
C GLN A 428 -2.24 -1.96 -12.99
N PHE A 429 -1.81 -0.76 -13.39
CA PHE A 429 -1.53 0.34 -12.49
C PHE A 429 -2.30 1.57 -12.91
N THR A 430 -3.00 2.20 -11.98
CA THR A 430 -3.75 3.42 -12.22
C THR A 430 -3.53 4.41 -11.09
N SER A 431 -2.96 5.55 -11.44
CA SER A 431 -2.90 6.72 -10.57
C SER A 431 -4.07 7.65 -10.93
N VAL A 432 -4.93 7.97 -9.97
CA VAL A 432 -6.22 8.63 -10.21
C VAL A 432 -6.17 10.08 -9.75
N TRP A 433 -6.39 10.99 -10.71
CA TRP A 433 -6.40 12.42 -10.48
C TRP A 433 -7.58 12.85 -9.61
N GLU A 434 -7.39 13.89 -8.78
CA GLU A 434 -8.39 14.43 -7.82
C GLU A 434 -8.83 13.43 -6.74
N GLN A 435 -8.19 12.27 -6.63
CA GLN A 435 -8.48 11.34 -5.54
C GLN A 435 -7.32 11.26 -4.54
N GLN A 436 -7.69 11.14 -3.27
CA GLN A 436 -6.79 11.01 -2.14
C GLN A 436 -6.61 9.54 -1.75
N HIS A 437 -6.45 9.25 -0.47
CA HIS A 437 -6.26 7.90 0.07
C HIS A 437 -7.61 7.17 0.19
N VAL A 438 -8.14 6.69 -0.93
CA VAL A 438 -9.45 6.03 -1.05
C VAL A 438 -9.36 4.79 -1.94
N LYS A 439 -10.49 4.05 -2.12
CA LYS A 439 -10.60 3.03 -3.18
C LYS A 439 -10.63 3.72 -4.55
N ALA A 440 -9.47 4.21 -4.99
CA ALA A 440 -9.35 5.06 -6.15
C ALA A 440 -9.71 4.35 -7.45
N GLU A 441 -10.63 4.94 -8.20
CA GLU A 441 -11.05 4.46 -9.53
C GLU A 441 -11.15 5.62 -10.51
N ARG A 442 -10.79 5.40 -11.78
CA ARG A 442 -10.96 6.40 -12.83
C ARG A 442 -12.43 6.71 -13.08
N THR A 443 -13.23 5.67 -13.12
CA THR A 443 -14.69 5.75 -13.37
C THR A 443 -15.38 4.57 -12.72
N GLY A 444 -16.65 4.72 -12.41
CA GLY A 444 -17.49 3.64 -11.92
C GLY A 444 -17.29 3.31 -10.44
N ASP A 445 -17.86 2.20 -10.04
CA ASP A 445 -17.82 1.67 -8.68
C ASP A 445 -16.63 0.71 -8.50
N SER A 446 -15.97 0.79 -7.34
CA SER A 446 -14.76 0.01 -7.07
C SER A 446 -14.99 -1.50 -7.03
N ASP A 447 -16.13 -1.94 -6.47
CA ASP A 447 -16.45 -3.36 -6.37
C ASP A 447 -16.89 -3.91 -7.73
N ALA A 448 -17.67 -3.14 -8.50
CA ALA A 448 -18.04 -3.50 -9.87
C ALA A 448 -16.81 -3.62 -10.78
N ASN A 449 -15.87 -2.69 -10.69
CA ASN A 449 -14.63 -2.73 -11.47
C ASN A 449 -13.75 -3.93 -11.07
N PHE A 450 -13.70 -4.27 -9.78
CA PHE A 450 -12.98 -5.46 -9.32
C PHE A 450 -13.62 -6.76 -9.83
N ILE A 451 -14.94 -6.87 -9.76
CA ILE A 451 -15.71 -8.00 -10.31
C ILE A 451 -15.45 -8.13 -11.82
N GLN A 452 -15.50 -7.02 -12.55
CA GLN A 452 -15.20 -6.99 -13.97
C GLN A 452 -13.79 -7.50 -14.27
N TRP A 453 -12.79 -7.03 -13.51
CA TRP A 453 -11.39 -7.44 -13.66
C TRP A 453 -11.21 -8.96 -13.46
N ILE A 454 -11.86 -9.56 -12.44
CA ILE A 454 -11.86 -11.01 -12.23
C ILE A 454 -12.47 -11.72 -13.44
N ASN A 455 -13.64 -11.28 -13.92
CA ASN A 455 -14.35 -11.88 -15.04
C ASN A 455 -13.52 -11.82 -16.33
N GLU A 456 -12.77 -10.75 -16.59
CA GLU A 456 -11.87 -10.62 -17.75
C GLU A 456 -10.72 -11.63 -17.67
N ILE A 457 -10.10 -11.81 -16.51
CA ILE A 457 -9.04 -12.80 -16.27
C ILE A 457 -9.57 -14.22 -16.54
N GLU A 458 -10.72 -14.54 -15.98
CA GLU A 458 -11.28 -15.90 -16.07
C GLU A 458 -11.79 -16.23 -17.48
N LYS A 459 -12.34 -15.26 -18.21
CA LYS A 459 -12.72 -15.44 -19.61
C LYS A 459 -11.49 -15.70 -20.50
N THR A 460 -10.39 -15.01 -20.26
CA THR A 460 -9.15 -15.16 -21.04
C THR A 460 -8.50 -16.54 -20.80
N ASN A 461 -8.67 -17.11 -19.60
CA ASN A 461 -8.09 -18.39 -19.22
C ASN A 461 -9.06 -19.58 -19.39
N ALA A 462 -10.32 -19.34 -19.83
CA ALA A 462 -11.27 -20.42 -20.05
C ALA A 462 -10.81 -21.28 -21.26
N PRO A 463 -10.74 -22.62 -21.14
CA PRO A 463 -10.55 -23.47 -22.30
C PRO A 463 -11.73 -23.27 -23.27
N ASN A 464 -11.49 -23.31 -24.57
CA ASN A 464 -12.47 -23.08 -25.63
C ASN A 464 -13.64 -24.10 -25.66
N PHE A 465 -13.98 -24.71 -24.57
CA PHE A 465 -15.03 -25.73 -24.43
C PHE A 465 -16.22 -25.24 -23.62
N SER A 466 -17.35 -25.09 -24.32
CA SER A 466 -18.74 -25.00 -23.89
C SER A 466 -19.18 -23.86 -22.94
N LYS A 467 -20.28 -23.25 -23.36
CA LYS A 467 -21.00 -22.14 -22.73
C LYS A 467 -21.83 -22.53 -21.47
N ASP A 468 -21.65 -23.72 -20.89
CA ASP A 468 -22.63 -24.29 -19.93
C ASP A 468 -22.04 -24.70 -18.58
N ILE A 469 -20.92 -24.13 -18.12
CA ILE A 469 -20.46 -24.35 -16.75
C ILE A 469 -20.52 -23.04 -15.98
N ASN A 470 -21.43 -22.94 -15.04
CA ASN A 470 -21.42 -21.94 -13.98
C ASN A 470 -20.14 -22.13 -13.14
N ILE A 471 -19.08 -21.42 -13.48
CA ILE A 471 -17.81 -21.47 -12.78
C ILE A 471 -17.96 -20.52 -11.58
N SER A 472 -18.03 -21.08 -10.38
CA SER A 472 -17.99 -20.29 -9.14
C SER A 472 -16.55 -19.96 -8.78
N TYR A 473 -16.25 -18.69 -8.62
CA TYR A 473 -14.93 -18.20 -8.16
C TYR A 473 -14.97 -17.98 -6.65
N LEU A 474 -13.84 -18.09 -6.00
CA LEU A 474 -13.71 -17.78 -4.57
C LEU A 474 -12.90 -16.50 -4.39
N VAL A 475 -13.56 -15.46 -3.92
CA VAL A 475 -12.90 -14.20 -3.55
C VAL A 475 -12.80 -14.12 -2.04
N ILE A 476 -11.57 -13.98 -1.55
CA ILE A 476 -11.33 -13.70 -0.13
C ILE A 476 -11.18 -12.19 0.03
N LEU A 477 -12.15 -11.58 0.70
CA LEU A 477 -12.02 -10.21 1.14
C LEU A 477 -10.97 -10.15 2.25
N VAL A 478 -9.85 -9.55 1.94
CA VAL A 478 -8.94 -9.02 2.96
C VAL A 478 -9.46 -7.65 3.36
N SER A 479 -10.63 -7.65 4.02
CA SER A 479 -11.21 -6.43 4.57
C SER A 479 -10.46 -6.07 5.84
N LEU A 480 -9.44 -5.25 5.68
CA LEU A 480 -8.77 -4.60 6.79
C LEU A 480 -8.73 -3.12 6.51
N PHE A 481 -9.70 -2.45 7.07
CA PHE A 481 -9.67 -1.01 7.13
C PHE A 481 -8.71 -0.48 8.20
N PHE A 482 -8.03 -1.29 8.99
CA PHE A 482 -7.09 -0.82 10.02
C PHE A 482 -6.06 -1.89 10.35
N LEU A 483 -4.93 -1.85 9.65
CA LEU A 483 -3.68 -2.38 10.16
C LEU A 483 -2.86 -1.30 10.83
N PHE A 484 -3.21 -0.07 10.59
CA PHE A 484 -2.45 1.06 11.08
C PHE A 484 -3.29 1.95 11.95
#